data_ef94a7c01f3379c0054e2464773857ad
#
_entry.id   ef94a7c01f3379c0054e2464773857ad
#
_cell.length_a   1.000
_cell.length_b   1.000
_cell.length_c   1.000
_cell.angle_alpha   90.00
_cell.angle_beta   90.00
_cell.angle_gamma   90.00
#
_symmetry.space_group_name_H-M   'P 1'
#
loop_
_entity.id
_entity.type
_entity.pdbx_description
1 polymer ?
#
loop_
_entity_poly.entity_id
_entity_poly.type
_entity_poly.pdbx_seq_one_letter_code
_entity_poly.pdbx_strand_id
1 'polypeptide(L)'
;MTHELPHDPPADERTGPLAHPRGRRPSRRLLFIYSCAIAALTIAVDVISKQLALHFLNTESRIPLLGELFGLQLAFNTGAAFSIGSQLTPFITLLGLVASVLLVRAALRTQHRIYAASIGLILGGALGNLADRIFAPPGFGSGAVTDFLAYGQLFIGNIADVAIGAGGVLYALGAWRLHAASRTPAAVEPAIGDDAEPPTPDPVTAPAEKTQP
;
A
#
# COMPACT_ATOMS: atom_id res chain seq x y z
N MET A 1 -77.51 17.41 -14.30
CA MET A 1 -76.67 16.51 -13.48
C MET A 1 -75.51 16.10 -14.30
N THR A 2 -74.42 16.85 -14.24
CA THR A 2 -73.13 16.57 -14.93
C THR A 2 -72.22 16.00 -13.89
N HIS A 3 -71.84 14.75 -14.12
CA HIS A 3 -70.95 13.97 -13.29
C HIS A 3 -69.45 14.32 -13.63
N GLU A 4 -68.87 15.07 -12.73
CA GLU A 4 -67.42 15.38 -12.81
C GLU A 4 -66.60 14.18 -12.33
N LEU A 5 -65.74 13.62 -13.19
CA LEU A 5 -64.82 12.53 -12.87
C LEU A 5 -63.65 13.11 -12.06
N PRO A 6 -63.17 12.42 -11.03
CA PRO A 6 -61.98 12.87 -10.27
C PRO A 6 -60.73 12.73 -11.14
N HIS A 7 -59.97 13.81 -11.21
CA HIS A 7 -58.67 13.93 -11.87
C HIS A 7 -57.60 13.26 -11.01
N ASP A 8 -57.07 12.13 -11.47
CA ASP A 8 -55.91 11.51 -10.84
C ASP A 8 -54.69 12.44 -11.01
N PRO A 9 -53.90 12.68 -9.94
CA PRO A 9 -52.67 13.45 -10.07
C PRO A 9 -51.58 12.62 -10.82
N PRO A 10 -50.71 13.27 -11.62
CA PRO A 10 -49.68 12.57 -12.36
C PRO A 10 -48.66 11.91 -11.39
N ALA A 11 -48.35 10.65 -11.62
CA ALA A 11 -47.36 9.92 -10.90
C ALA A 11 -45.98 10.62 -11.05
N ASP A 12 -45.54 11.26 -9.96
CA ASP A 12 -44.22 11.82 -9.82
C ASP A 12 -43.21 10.66 -9.82
N GLU A 13 -42.61 10.39 -10.99
CA GLU A 13 -41.49 9.46 -11.14
C GLU A 13 -40.26 10.03 -10.43
N ARG A 14 -40.19 9.80 -9.12
CA ARG A 14 -38.97 10.03 -8.33
C ARG A 14 -37.93 9.00 -8.69
N THR A 15 -37.35 9.12 -9.86
CA THR A 15 -36.04 8.48 -10.17
C THR A 15 -34.94 9.23 -9.43
N GLY A 16 -34.89 9.02 -8.13
CA GLY A 16 -33.75 9.43 -7.32
C GLY A 16 -32.47 8.76 -7.86
N PRO A 17 -31.31 9.43 -7.87
CA PRO A 17 -30.06 8.85 -8.33
C PRO A 17 -29.83 7.53 -7.61
N LEU A 18 -29.63 6.44 -8.38
CA LEU A 18 -29.28 5.13 -7.85
C LEU A 18 -28.04 5.28 -6.97
N ALA A 19 -28.23 5.20 -5.66
CA ALA A 19 -27.13 5.23 -4.71
C ALA A 19 -26.23 4.02 -4.99
N HIS A 20 -25.13 4.24 -5.68
CA HIS A 20 -24.11 3.21 -5.85
C HIS A 20 -23.70 2.73 -4.46
N PRO A 21 -23.73 1.41 -4.18
CA PRO A 21 -23.35 0.87 -2.89
C PRO A 21 -21.88 1.25 -2.65
N ARG A 22 -21.65 2.24 -1.80
CA ARG A 22 -20.29 2.58 -1.33
C ARG A 22 -19.76 1.35 -0.62
N GLY A 23 -18.84 0.61 -1.25
CA GLY A 23 -18.23 -0.57 -0.68
C GLY A 23 -17.78 -0.27 0.75
N ARG A 24 -18.26 -1.05 1.73
CA ARG A 24 -17.91 -0.89 3.15
C ARG A 24 -16.40 -0.94 3.28
N ARG A 25 -15.78 0.14 3.73
CA ARG A 25 -14.35 0.15 4.08
C ARG A 25 -14.11 -0.90 5.18
N PRO A 26 -13.10 -1.77 5.04
CA PRO A 26 -12.81 -2.77 6.06
C PRO A 26 -12.49 -2.10 7.39
N SER A 27 -12.91 -2.70 8.49
CA SER A 27 -12.61 -2.17 9.83
C SER A 27 -11.10 -2.22 10.09
N ARG A 28 -10.57 -1.30 10.89
CA ARG A 28 -9.15 -1.28 11.29
C ARG A 28 -8.73 -2.60 11.94
N ARG A 29 -9.61 -3.22 12.71
CA ARG A 29 -9.37 -4.52 13.32
C ARG A 29 -9.14 -5.62 12.28
N LEU A 30 -9.96 -5.68 11.23
CA LEU A 30 -9.78 -6.64 10.14
C LEU A 30 -8.47 -6.39 9.37
N LEU A 31 -8.10 -5.12 9.14
CA LEU A 31 -6.85 -4.78 8.48
C LEU A 31 -5.63 -5.16 9.33
N PHE A 32 -5.70 -4.97 10.64
CA PHE A 32 -4.66 -5.41 11.57
C PHE A 32 -4.51 -6.94 11.56
N ILE A 33 -5.61 -7.69 11.67
CA ILE A 33 -5.61 -9.16 11.57
C ILE A 33 -5.02 -9.60 10.23
N TYR A 34 -5.36 -8.94 9.14
CA TYR A 34 -4.82 -9.21 7.81
C TYR A 34 -3.30 -8.97 7.74
N SER A 35 -2.79 -7.86 8.31
CA SER A 35 -1.34 -7.62 8.44
C SER A 35 -0.65 -8.71 9.26
N CYS A 36 -1.24 -9.11 10.39
CA CYS A 36 -0.69 -10.15 11.25
C CYS A 36 -0.68 -11.52 10.56
N ALA A 37 -1.71 -11.86 9.78
CA ALA A 37 -1.76 -13.10 9.02
C ALA A 37 -0.67 -13.15 7.94
N ILE A 38 -0.45 -12.06 7.21
CA ILE A 38 0.64 -11.94 6.24
C ILE A 38 2.00 -12.04 6.93
N ALA A 39 2.19 -11.34 8.05
CA ALA A 39 3.44 -11.40 8.79
C ALA A 39 3.73 -12.82 9.30
N ALA A 40 2.74 -13.50 9.86
CA ALA A 40 2.88 -14.89 10.32
C ALA A 40 3.22 -15.85 9.18
N LEU A 41 2.57 -15.71 8.03
CA LEU A 41 2.89 -16.49 6.83
C LEU A 41 4.31 -16.22 6.34
N THR A 42 4.72 -14.96 6.29
CA THR A 42 6.08 -14.56 5.89
C THR A 42 7.13 -15.16 6.82
N ILE A 43 6.93 -15.08 8.14
CA ILE A 43 7.82 -15.68 9.13
C ILE A 43 7.89 -17.21 8.92
N ALA A 44 6.75 -17.87 8.74
CA ALA A 44 6.71 -19.32 8.55
C ALA A 44 7.51 -19.73 7.29
N VAL A 45 7.30 -19.05 6.16
CA VAL A 45 8.03 -19.32 4.91
C VAL A 45 9.52 -19.05 5.08
N ASP A 46 9.90 -17.94 5.73
CA ASP A 46 11.31 -17.60 5.99
C ASP A 46 11.99 -18.65 6.86
N VAL A 47 11.39 -19.00 8.00
CA VAL A 47 11.96 -20.01 8.92
C VAL A 47 12.07 -21.38 8.25
N ILE A 48 11.02 -21.82 7.55
CA ILE A 48 11.08 -23.11 6.84
C ILE A 48 12.15 -23.11 5.77
N SER A 49 12.25 -22.07 4.95
CA SER A 49 13.26 -21.98 3.90
C SER A 49 14.70 -21.95 4.44
N LYS A 50 14.93 -21.26 5.56
CA LYS A 50 16.21 -21.24 6.26
C LYS A 50 16.58 -22.63 6.82
N GLN A 51 15.62 -23.35 7.40
CA GLN A 51 15.87 -24.72 7.88
C GLN A 51 16.21 -25.66 6.71
N LEU A 52 15.52 -25.55 5.58
CA LEU A 52 15.86 -26.31 4.38
C LEU A 52 17.25 -25.94 3.86
N ALA A 53 17.59 -24.67 3.83
CA ALA A 53 18.91 -24.20 3.41
C ALA A 53 20.01 -24.76 4.32
N LEU A 54 19.83 -24.74 5.63
CA LEU A 54 20.78 -25.31 6.61
C LEU A 54 20.95 -26.83 6.43
N HIS A 55 19.91 -27.52 5.98
CA HIS A 55 19.95 -28.98 5.79
C HIS A 55 20.58 -29.41 4.43
N PHE A 56 20.32 -28.65 3.37
CA PHE A 56 20.69 -29.06 2.01
C PHE A 56 21.84 -28.28 1.36
N LEU A 57 22.21 -27.13 1.92
CA LEU A 57 23.23 -26.27 1.35
C LEU A 57 24.46 -26.23 2.24
N ASN A 58 25.61 -25.83 1.66
CA ASN A 58 26.83 -25.55 2.37
C ASN A 58 27.42 -24.19 1.98
N THR A 59 28.44 -23.75 2.68
CA THR A 59 29.08 -22.45 2.48
C THR A 59 30.10 -22.44 1.35
N GLU A 60 30.58 -23.61 0.93
CA GLU A 60 31.72 -23.77 0.01
C GLU A 60 31.27 -23.86 -1.45
N SER A 61 30.06 -24.39 -1.69
CA SER A 61 29.57 -24.64 -3.04
C SER A 61 28.28 -23.85 -3.30
N ARG A 62 28.23 -23.32 -4.53
CA ARG A 62 27.07 -22.65 -5.06
C ARG A 62 26.33 -23.54 -6.04
N ILE A 63 25.02 -23.67 -5.89
CA ILE A 63 24.13 -24.34 -6.84
C ILE A 63 23.57 -23.28 -7.77
N PRO A 64 23.99 -23.21 -9.05
CA PRO A 64 23.47 -22.21 -9.98
C PRO A 64 22.03 -22.58 -10.38
N LEU A 65 21.11 -21.59 -10.37
CA LEU A 65 19.73 -21.73 -10.82
C LEU A 65 19.50 -21.00 -12.15
N LEU A 66 20.07 -19.80 -12.30
CA LEU A 66 20.02 -18.99 -13.52
C LEU A 66 21.45 -18.57 -13.89
N GLY A 67 22.26 -19.51 -14.30
CA GLY A 67 23.68 -19.28 -14.61
C GLY A 67 24.40 -18.59 -13.45
N GLU A 68 25.20 -17.57 -13.75
CA GLU A 68 25.92 -16.79 -12.74
C GLU A 68 25.05 -15.72 -12.04
N LEU A 69 23.83 -15.47 -12.54
CA LEU A 69 23.01 -14.37 -12.03
C LEU A 69 22.28 -14.71 -10.73
N PHE A 70 21.83 -15.96 -10.57
CA PHE A 70 21.08 -16.37 -9.40
C PHE A 70 21.38 -17.83 -9.05
N GLY A 71 21.53 -18.11 -7.75
CA GLY A 71 21.82 -19.45 -7.25
C GLY A 71 21.52 -19.60 -5.77
N LEU A 72 21.81 -20.80 -5.24
CA LEU A 72 21.69 -21.11 -3.83
C LEU A 72 23.09 -21.36 -3.25
N GLN A 73 23.39 -20.70 -2.13
CA GLN A 73 24.65 -20.87 -1.38
C GLN A 73 24.40 -20.45 0.06
N LEU A 74 24.74 -21.30 1.02
CA LEU A 74 24.60 -20.97 2.43
C LEU A 74 25.59 -19.88 2.84
N ALA A 75 25.12 -18.89 3.56
CA ALA A 75 25.95 -17.85 4.18
C ALA A 75 25.37 -17.44 5.54
N PHE A 76 26.27 -16.99 6.43
CA PHE A 76 25.89 -16.50 7.76
C PHE A 76 26.19 -15.01 7.88
N ASN A 77 25.14 -14.20 7.90
CA ASN A 77 25.24 -12.75 7.87
C ASN A 77 25.20 -12.17 9.29
N THR A 78 26.34 -11.74 9.78
CA THR A 78 26.49 -11.09 11.08
C THR A 78 26.11 -9.59 11.08
N GLY A 79 25.57 -9.08 9.99
CA GLY A 79 25.05 -7.71 9.91
C GLY A 79 25.96 -6.71 9.23
N ALA A 80 27.01 -7.17 8.55
CA ALA A 80 27.88 -6.28 7.81
C ALA A 80 28.16 -6.77 6.41
N ALA A 81 27.82 -5.97 5.44
CA ALA A 81 28.60 -5.89 4.23
C ALA A 81 30.04 -5.51 4.63
N PHE A 82 31.05 -6.31 4.16
CA PHE A 82 32.46 -6.02 4.35
C PHE A 82 33.11 -6.34 5.72
N SER A 83 32.64 -7.32 6.48
CA SER A 83 33.32 -7.81 7.72
C SER A 83 33.54 -6.77 8.85
N ILE A 84 33.10 -5.54 8.70
CA ILE A 84 33.24 -4.46 9.70
C ILE A 84 32.19 -4.53 10.81
N GLY A 85 31.20 -5.39 10.71
CA GLY A 85 29.98 -5.23 11.45
C GLY A 85 29.59 -6.29 12.45
N SER A 86 30.44 -7.27 12.77
CA SER A 86 30.09 -8.23 13.83
C SER A 86 29.91 -7.53 15.20
N GLN A 87 30.60 -6.42 15.43
CA GLN A 87 30.41 -5.59 16.62
C GLN A 87 29.14 -4.71 16.56
N LEU A 88 28.59 -4.48 15.36
CA LEU A 88 27.36 -3.70 15.14
C LEU A 88 26.09 -4.57 15.17
N THR A 89 26.22 -5.90 15.21
CA THR A 89 25.07 -6.81 15.20
C THR A 89 24.04 -6.49 16.28
N PRO A 90 24.42 -6.24 17.54
CA PRO A 90 23.44 -5.87 18.58
C PRO A 90 22.71 -4.56 18.28
N PHE A 91 23.41 -3.59 17.67
CA PHE A 91 22.79 -2.33 17.27
C PHE A 91 21.78 -2.53 16.13
N ILE A 92 22.13 -3.35 15.12
CA ILE A 92 21.21 -3.70 14.02
C ILE A 92 20.01 -4.46 14.56
N THR A 93 20.21 -5.36 15.54
CA THR A 93 19.12 -6.08 16.21
C THR A 93 18.19 -5.13 16.96
N LEU A 94 18.75 -4.16 17.69
CA LEU A 94 17.95 -3.13 18.36
C LEU A 94 17.16 -2.29 17.36
N LEU A 95 17.79 -1.89 16.27
CA LEU A 95 17.11 -1.15 15.18
C LEU A 95 15.96 -1.96 14.57
N GLY A 96 16.17 -3.26 14.32
CA GLY A 96 15.14 -4.18 13.83
C GLY A 96 13.97 -4.32 14.83
N LEU A 97 14.27 -4.37 16.13
CA LEU A 97 13.26 -4.41 17.18
C LEU A 97 12.43 -3.12 17.19
N VAL A 98 13.08 -1.96 17.19
CA VAL A 98 12.41 -0.65 17.16
C VAL A 98 11.55 -0.52 15.90
N ALA A 99 12.09 -0.88 14.72
CA ALA A 99 11.35 -0.88 13.48
C ALA A 99 10.11 -1.80 13.55
N SER A 100 10.24 -2.99 14.12
CA SER A 100 9.12 -3.92 14.29
C SER A 100 8.01 -3.33 15.17
N VAL A 101 8.36 -2.66 16.27
CA VAL A 101 7.39 -1.96 17.14
C VAL A 101 6.68 -0.83 16.36
N LEU A 102 7.41 -0.05 15.57
CA LEU A 102 6.83 1.01 14.75
C LEU A 102 5.90 0.46 13.66
N LEU A 103 6.26 -0.67 13.05
CA LEU A 103 5.42 -1.37 12.06
C LEU A 103 4.13 -1.90 12.68
N VAL A 104 4.18 -2.47 13.90
CA VAL A 104 2.96 -2.88 14.62
C VAL A 104 2.06 -1.67 14.88
N ARG A 105 2.63 -0.54 15.32
CA ARG A 105 1.85 0.70 15.52
C ARG A 105 1.25 1.22 14.22
N ALA A 106 1.98 1.12 13.10
CA ALA A 106 1.48 1.48 11.78
C ALA A 106 0.35 0.54 11.33
N ALA A 107 0.47 -0.78 11.56
CA ALA A 107 -0.56 -1.75 11.26
C ALA A 107 -1.89 -1.46 12.00
N LEU A 108 -1.80 -1.06 13.28
CA LEU A 108 -2.97 -0.68 14.08
C LEU A 108 -3.69 0.57 13.57
N ARG A 109 -2.98 1.44 12.83
CA ARG A 109 -3.50 2.72 12.33
C ARG A 109 -3.90 2.71 10.87
N THR A 110 -3.50 1.69 10.12
CA THR A 110 -3.76 1.63 8.67
C THR A 110 -5.26 1.52 8.35
N GLN A 111 -5.65 2.12 7.21
CA GLN A 111 -7.03 2.13 6.73
C GLN A 111 -7.18 1.55 5.32
N HIS A 112 -6.08 1.13 4.69
CA HIS A 112 -6.04 0.62 3.33
C HIS A 112 -5.41 -0.77 3.29
N ARG A 113 -6.03 -1.69 2.53
CA ARG A 113 -5.54 -3.07 2.39
C ARG A 113 -4.12 -3.15 1.84
N ILE A 114 -3.76 -2.27 0.91
CA ILE A 114 -2.41 -2.24 0.32
C ILE A 114 -1.34 -1.95 1.38
N TYR A 115 -1.59 -0.98 2.26
CA TYR A 115 -0.67 -0.69 3.37
C TYR A 115 -0.67 -1.78 4.42
N ALA A 116 -1.82 -2.40 4.69
CA ALA A 116 -1.89 -3.54 5.61
C ALA A 116 -1.05 -4.73 5.10
N ALA A 117 -1.12 -5.03 3.79
CA ALA A 117 -0.31 -6.06 3.16
C ALA A 117 1.19 -5.71 3.18
N SER A 118 1.55 -4.48 2.79
CA SER A 118 2.93 -3.99 2.83
C SER A 118 3.54 -4.11 4.22
N ILE A 119 2.83 -3.61 5.23
CA ILE A 119 3.29 -3.65 6.62
C ILE A 119 3.44 -5.09 7.09
N GLY A 120 2.49 -5.98 6.71
CA GLY A 120 2.57 -7.40 7.04
C GLY A 120 3.82 -8.08 6.47
N LEU A 121 4.15 -7.83 5.20
CA LEU A 121 5.35 -8.34 4.55
C LEU A 121 6.63 -7.82 5.21
N ILE A 122 6.73 -6.50 5.43
CA ILE A 122 7.91 -5.89 6.05
C ILE A 122 8.07 -6.37 7.49
N LEU A 123 6.99 -6.41 8.26
CA LEU A 123 7.02 -6.86 9.65
C LEU A 123 7.41 -8.34 9.75
N GLY A 124 6.84 -9.19 8.89
CA GLY A 124 7.16 -10.62 8.85
C GLY A 124 8.62 -10.87 8.51
N GLY A 125 9.18 -10.20 7.51
CA GLY A 125 10.59 -10.29 7.16
C GLY A 125 11.50 -9.74 8.26
N ALA A 126 11.15 -8.58 8.86
CA ALA A 126 11.91 -8.02 9.97
C ALA A 126 11.95 -8.96 11.18
N LEU A 127 10.81 -9.58 11.53
CA LEU A 127 10.73 -10.55 12.63
C LEU A 127 11.44 -11.87 12.31
N GLY A 128 11.42 -12.34 11.05
CA GLY A 128 12.18 -13.51 10.61
C GLY A 128 13.68 -13.33 10.80
N ASN A 129 14.23 -12.21 10.32
CA ASN A 129 15.63 -11.88 10.53
C ASN A 129 15.98 -11.57 11.98
N LEU A 130 15.04 -10.99 12.74
CA LEU A 130 15.21 -10.73 14.18
C LEU A 130 15.26 -12.05 14.97
N ALA A 131 14.47 -13.04 14.58
CA ALA A 131 14.49 -14.36 15.22
C ALA A 131 15.88 -15.01 15.12
N ASP A 132 16.51 -14.98 13.93
CA ASP A 132 17.89 -15.48 13.78
C ASP A 132 18.85 -14.73 14.71
N ARG A 133 18.77 -13.39 14.75
CA ARG A 133 19.67 -12.59 15.59
C ARG A 133 19.52 -12.86 17.09
N ILE A 134 18.34 -13.27 17.54
CA ILE A 134 18.08 -13.58 18.94
C ILE A 134 18.44 -15.03 19.25
N PHE A 135 18.12 -15.98 18.38
CA PHE A 135 18.16 -17.42 18.68
C PHE A 135 19.33 -18.17 18.03
N ALA A 136 19.86 -17.68 16.87
CA ALA A 136 21.03 -18.31 16.28
C ALA A 136 22.31 -18.00 17.08
N PRO A 137 23.34 -18.89 17.04
CA PRO A 137 24.60 -18.64 17.74
C PRO A 137 25.27 -17.32 17.30
N PRO A 138 25.88 -16.58 18.25
CA PRO A 138 26.01 -16.79 19.68
C PRO A 138 24.79 -16.42 20.50
N GLY A 139 23.70 -16.00 19.89
CA GLY A 139 22.44 -15.64 20.55
C GLY A 139 22.40 -14.20 21.10
N PHE A 140 21.35 -13.90 21.86
CA PHE A 140 21.16 -12.62 22.56
C PHE A 140 21.33 -11.36 21.71
N GLY A 141 20.79 -11.39 20.45
CA GLY A 141 20.85 -10.26 19.55
C GLY A 141 22.14 -10.12 18.75
N SER A 142 23.07 -11.07 18.89
CA SER A 142 24.32 -11.14 18.13
C SER A 142 24.38 -12.31 17.15
N GLY A 143 23.29 -13.07 17.02
CA GLY A 143 23.18 -14.20 16.11
C GLY A 143 23.32 -13.80 14.65
N ALA A 144 23.88 -14.70 13.84
CA ALA A 144 23.99 -14.53 12.40
C ALA A 144 22.66 -14.87 11.71
N VAL A 145 22.25 -14.05 10.76
CA VAL A 145 21.11 -14.36 9.89
C VAL A 145 21.53 -15.41 8.88
N THR A 146 20.68 -16.41 8.67
CA THR A 146 20.87 -17.45 7.68
C THR A 146 20.44 -16.94 6.30
N ASP A 147 21.41 -16.75 5.40
CA ASP A 147 21.22 -16.32 4.01
C ASP A 147 21.52 -17.47 3.06
N PHE A 148 20.79 -17.54 1.93
CA PHE A 148 20.97 -18.64 0.98
C PHE A 148 20.59 -18.29 -0.47
N LEU A 149 20.00 -17.13 -0.74
CA LEU A 149 19.66 -16.65 -2.08
C LEU A 149 20.82 -15.82 -2.62
N ALA A 150 21.66 -16.40 -3.47
CA ALA A 150 22.83 -15.73 -4.02
C ALA A 150 22.48 -14.96 -5.31
N TYR A 151 22.60 -13.63 -5.26
CA TYR A 151 22.35 -12.71 -6.37
C TYR A 151 23.67 -12.34 -7.06
N GLY A 152 24.09 -13.14 -8.01
CA GLY A 152 25.37 -12.98 -8.69
C GLY A 152 26.53 -12.98 -7.70
N GLN A 153 27.44 -12.03 -7.87
CA GLN A 153 28.54 -11.74 -6.95
C GLN A 153 28.22 -10.57 -6.01
N LEU A 154 26.96 -10.08 -6.02
CA LEU A 154 26.58 -8.85 -5.31
C LEU A 154 26.37 -9.11 -3.82
N PHE A 155 25.48 -10.03 -3.49
CA PHE A 155 25.15 -10.40 -2.10
C PHE A 155 24.38 -11.72 -2.04
N ILE A 156 24.32 -12.30 -0.84
CA ILE A 156 23.48 -13.44 -0.51
C ILE A 156 22.46 -12.93 0.50
N GLY A 157 21.17 -13.18 0.26
CA GLY A 157 20.07 -12.81 1.13
C GLY A 157 19.17 -14.01 1.42
N ASN A 158 17.96 -13.75 1.93
CA ASN A 158 16.98 -14.75 2.32
C ASN A 158 15.54 -14.33 1.93
N ILE A 159 14.55 -15.14 2.26
CA ILE A 159 13.15 -14.86 1.95
C ILE A 159 12.62 -13.64 2.74
N ALA A 160 13.09 -13.42 3.96
CA ALA A 160 12.72 -12.23 4.74
C ALA A 160 13.11 -10.94 4.01
N ASP A 161 14.32 -10.89 3.39
CA ASP A 161 14.78 -9.73 2.64
C ASP A 161 13.92 -9.48 1.40
N VAL A 162 13.54 -10.57 0.68
CA VAL A 162 12.59 -10.48 -0.45
C VAL A 162 11.25 -9.92 0.01
N ALA A 163 10.74 -10.39 1.15
CA ALA A 163 9.46 -9.90 1.71
C ALA A 163 9.55 -8.42 2.12
N ILE A 164 10.64 -7.99 2.74
CA ILE A 164 10.88 -6.58 3.09
C ILE A 164 10.91 -5.72 1.82
N GLY A 165 11.66 -6.14 0.80
CA GLY A 165 11.75 -5.45 -0.48
C GLY A 165 10.39 -5.36 -1.19
N ALA A 166 9.67 -6.49 -1.31
CA ALA A 166 8.34 -6.55 -1.91
C ALA A 166 7.33 -5.67 -1.14
N GLY A 167 7.37 -5.71 0.19
CA GLY A 167 6.56 -4.86 1.05
C GLY A 167 6.86 -3.37 0.83
N GLY A 168 8.14 -3.00 0.73
CA GLY A 168 8.56 -1.63 0.43
C GLY A 168 8.03 -1.13 -0.92
N VAL A 169 8.18 -1.93 -1.97
CA VAL A 169 7.64 -1.63 -3.30
C VAL A 169 6.11 -1.49 -3.27
N LEU A 170 5.43 -2.41 -2.60
CA LEU A 170 3.97 -2.37 -2.47
C LEU A 170 3.50 -1.13 -1.72
N TYR A 171 4.24 -0.70 -0.68
CA TYR A 171 3.97 0.54 0.05
C TYR A 171 4.11 1.76 -0.86
N ALA A 172 5.21 1.84 -1.62
CA ALA A 172 5.47 2.95 -2.54
C ALA A 172 4.41 3.05 -3.64
N LEU A 173 4.01 1.90 -4.22
CA LEU A 173 2.93 1.83 -5.21
C LEU A 173 1.59 2.28 -4.62
N GLY A 174 1.29 1.89 -3.38
CA GLY A 174 0.09 2.33 -2.66
C GLY A 174 0.08 3.84 -2.44
N ALA A 175 1.20 4.40 -2.01
CA ALA A 175 1.36 5.85 -1.80
C ALA A 175 1.20 6.62 -3.11
N TRP A 176 1.83 6.16 -4.19
CA TRP A 176 1.71 6.76 -5.51
C TRP A 176 0.27 6.76 -6.02
N ARG A 177 -0.43 5.62 -5.96
CA ARG A 177 -1.84 5.50 -6.41
C ARG A 177 -2.78 6.41 -5.63
N LEU A 178 -2.66 6.47 -4.31
CA LEU A 178 -3.52 7.32 -3.49
C LEU A 178 -3.25 8.80 -3.75
N HIS A 179 -1.99 9.16 -3.96
CA HIS A 179 -1.61 10.52 -4.29
C HIS A 179 -2.08 10.95 -5.69
N ALA A 180 -1.99 10.06 -6.69
CA ALA A 180 -2.49 10.29 -8.03
C ALA A 180 -4.02 10.50 -8.02
N ALA A 181 -4.77 9.68 -7.27
CA ALA A 181 -6.22 9.80 -7.15
C ALA A 181 -6.67 11.12 -6.51
N SER A 182 -5.86 11.70 -5.60
CA SER A 182 -6.17 12.99 -4.97
C SER A 182 -5.87 14.21 -5.86
N ARG A 183 -5.14 14.02 -6.97
CA ARG A 183 -4.77 15.08 -7.92
C ARG A 183 -5.69 15.18 -9.12
N THR A 184 -6.61 14.23 -9.33
CA THR A 184 -7.61 14.34 -10.40
C THR A 184 -8.59 15.46 -9.99
N PRO A 185 -8.64 16.61 -10.71
CA PRO A 185 -9.60 17.66 -10.41
C PRO A 185 -11.00 17.06 -10.54
N ALA A 186 -11.90 17.39 -9.59
CA ALA A 186 -13.31 17.15 -9.80
C ALA A 186 -13.66 17.78 -11.16
N ALA A 187 -14.27 16.99 -12.06
CA ALA A 187 -14.74 17.50 -13.33
C ALA A 187 -15.51 18.79 -13.02
N VAL A 188 -15.05 19.91 -13.58
CA VAL A 188 -15.76 21.18 -13.49
C VAL A 188 -17.10 20.89 -14.14
N GLU A 189 -18.14 20.82 -13.32
CA GLU A 189 -19.52 20.78 -13.80
C GLU A 189 -19.67 22.01 -14.70
N PRO A 190 -20.05 21.86 -15.99
CA PRO A 190 -20.21 23.02 -16.85
C PRO A 190 -21.26 23.90 -16.17
N ALA A 191 -20.86 25.11 -15.79
CA ALA A 191 -21.79 26.12 -15.33
C ALA A 191 -22.85 26.24 -16.42
N ILE A 192 -24.06 25.74 -16.14
CA ILE A 192 -25.24 25.98 -16.97
C ILE A 192 -25.36 27.50 -16.96
N GLY A 193 -25.06 28.09 -18.13
CA GLY A 193 -25.13 29.52 -18.31
C GLY A 193 -26.51 30.00 -17.89
N ASP A 194 -26.52 30.95 -16.98
CA ASP A 194 -27.66 31.77 -16.67
C ASP A 194 -28.18 32.35 -18.00
N ASP A 195 -29.41 32.02 -18.35
CA ASP A 195 -30.11 32.52 -19.53
C ASP A 195 -30.04 34.05 -19.49
N ALA A 196 -29.16 34.62 -20.29
CA ALA A 196 -29.17 36.06 -20.53
C ALA A 196 -30.50 36.41 -21.19
N GLU A 197 -31.38 37.03 -20.42
CA GLU A 197 -32.62 37.63 -20.90
C GLU A 197 -32.28 38.60 -22.05
N PRO A 198 -32.90 38.46 -23.24
CA PRO A 198 -32.62 39.36 -24.37
C PRO A 198 -32.99 40.80 -24.00
N PRO A 199 -32.16 41.81 -24.38
CA PRO A 199 -32.42 43.19 -24.06
C PRO A 199 -33.77 43.62 -24.65
N THR A 200 -34.64 44.16 -23.79
CA THR A 200 -35.90 44.81 -24.19
C THR A 200 -35.60 46.01 -25.11
N PRO A 201 -36.24 46.12 -26.26
CA PRO A 201 -36.02 47.28 -27.15
C PRO A 201 -36.54 48.57 -26.51
N ASP A 202 -35.73 49.62 -26.54
CA ASP A 202 -36.09 50.95 -26.06
C ASP A 202 -37.31 51.51 -26.78
N PRO A 203 -38.20 52.25 -26.10
CA PRO A 203 -39.35 52.87 -26.72
C PRO A 203 -38.93 53.99 -27.69
N VAL A 204 -39.34 53.83 -28.95
CA VAL A 204 -39.15 54.81 -30.03
C VAL A 204 -39.79 56.13 -29.67
N THR A 205 -38.95 57.15 -29.42
CA THR A 205 -39.36 58.55 -29.27
C THR A 205 -39.92 59.09 -30.60
N ALA A 206 -41.22 59.43 -30.63
CA ALA A 206 -41.85 60.06 -31.75
C ALA A 206 -41.32 61.50 -31.95
N PRO A 207 -41.15 61.95 -33.21
CA PRO A 207 -40.65 63.27 -33.50
C PRO A 207 -41.71 64.35 -33.22
N ALA A 208 -41.30 65.41 -32.50
CA ALA A 208 -42.11 66.59 -32.25
C ALA A 208 -42.45 67.35 -33.51
N GLU A 209 -43.71 67.58 -33.76
CA GLU A 209 -44.27 68.38 -34.82
C GLU A 209 -43.97 69.88 -34.58
N LYS A 210 -43.22 70.49 -35.50
CA LYS A 210 -42.97 71.92 -35.50
C LYS A 210 -44.18 72.64 -36.09
N THR A 211 -44.87 73.43 -35.29
CA THR A 211 -45.79 74.46 -35.77
C THR A 211 -45.04 75.81 -35.81
N GLN A 212 -44.95 76.42 -36.99
CA GLN A 212 -44.72 77.87 -37.21
C GLN A 212 -46.08 78.56 -37.51
N PRO A 213 -46.12 79.83 -37.28
CA PRO A 213 -46.09 80.93 -38.13
C PRO A 213 -45.50 82.06 -37.79
#